data_4df942b122e37b4518b5688e62adf76e
#
_entry.id   4df942b122e37b4518b5688e62adf76e
#
_cell.length_a   1.000
_cell.length_b   1.000
_cell.length_c   1.000
_cell.angle_alpha   90.00
_cell.angle_beta   90.00
_cell.angle_gamma   90.00
#
_symmetry.space_group_name_H-M   'P 1'
#
loop_
_entity.id
_entity.type
_entity.pdbx_description
1 polymer ?
#
loop_
_entity_poly.entity_id
_entity_poly.type
_entity_poly.pdbx_seq_one_letter_code
_entity_poly.pdbx_strand_id
1 'polypeptide(L)'
;SEKAIKEIISNAYRSGYKTIFIQIDVHDNYHYNPLISKKDKKNIFDPLNTSLYWANLYDLEIHVWINAYKIWSSTWAPPEDHIFYKLKNNYKSWFATDINGRSDYNFEFLRDLDNFSGIFLSPLNPEVNIYIENIIEKLLFDYKGKFHGIHLDYFRYKDSMYGYNIIGRKAFYDNYNVDPIYLNRDITIDNADFPDSIHIVKEQWLSYKANQIDSLIYGLYKLISNFNEVKSKDIKLSVAVK
;
A
#
# COMPACT_ATOMS: atom_id res chain seq x y z
N SER A 1 18.76 -0.07 16.71
CA SER A 1 19.84 -1.00 17.08
C SER A 1 19.25 -2.30 17.64
N GLU A 2 20.00 -3.39 17.57
CA GLU A 2 19.59 -4.69 18.13
C GLU A 2 19.21 -4.59 19.63
N LYS A 3 19.97 -3.83 20.42
CA LYS A 3 19.70 -3.62 21.85
C LYS A 3 18.30 -3.02 22.07
N ALA A 4 17.92 -2.01 21.30
CA ALA A 4 16.60 -1.38 21.43
C ALA A 4 15.46 -2.34 21.05
N ILE A 5 15.64 -3.13 19.99
CA ILE A 5 14.65 -4.14 19.59
C ILE A 5 14.48 -5.20 20.68
N LYS A 6 15.59 -5.73 21.22
CA LYS A 6 15.56 -6.67 22.34
C LYS A 6 14.78 -6.12 23.53
N GLU A 7 15.05 -4.88 23.90
CA GLU A 7 14.41 -4.22 25.05
C GLU A 7 12.89 -4.07 24.83
N ILE A 8 12.47 -3.60 23.65
CA ILE A 8 11.05 -3.47 23.30
C ILE A 8 10.34 -4.83 23.37
N ILE A 9 10.89 -5.87 22.75
CA ILE A 9 10.28 -7.20 22.74
C ILE A 9 10.26 -7.82 24.14
N SER A 10 11.34 -7.68 24.91
CA SER A 10 11.40 -8.14 26.29
C SER A 10 10.36 -7.45 27.19
N ASN A 11 10.16 -6.13 27.01
CA ASN A 11 9.15 -5.39 27.76
C ASN A 11 7.73 -5.82 27.37
N ALA A 12 7.47 -6.05 26.09
CA ALA A 12 6.18 -6.58 25.63
C ALA A 12 5.86 -7.94 26.27
N TYR A 13 6.85 -8.85 26.29
CA TYR A 13 6.72 -10.15 26.96
C TYR A 13 6.40 -10.00 28.45
N ARG A 14 7.17 -9.18 29.18
CA ARG A 14 6.95 -8.92 30.62
C ARG A 14 5.60 -8.29 30.91
N SER A 15 5.05 -7.52 29.98
CA SER A 15 3.72 -6.90 30.07
C SER A 15 2.59 -7.85 29.70
N GLY A 16 2.87 -9.11 29.37
CA GLY A 16 1.87 -10.14 29.07
C GLY A 16 1.32 -10.12 27.64
N TYR A 17 1.89 -9.32 26.73
CA TYR A 17 1.51 -9.38 25.32
C TYR A 17 1.88 -10.74 24.71
N LYS A 18 1.07 -11.17 23.73
CA LYS A 18 1.29 -12.42 22.99
C LYS A 18 1.65 -12.16 21.54
N THR A 19 1.16 -11.07 20.99
CA THR A 19 1.35 -10.69 19.59
C THR A 19 1.88 -9.27 19.50
N ILE A 20 2.84 -9.05 18.62
CA ILE A 20 3.42 -7.73 18.34
C ILE A 20 3.27 -7.45 16.84
N PHE A 21 2.76 -6.26 16.52
CA PHE A 21 2.76 -5.74 15.15
C PHE A 21 4.01 -4.87 14.96
N ILE A 22 4.86 -5.23 14.02
CA ILE A 22 6.10 -4.51 13.73
C ILE A 22 5.96 -3.84 12.38
N GLN A 23 5.88 -2.51 12.40
CA GLN A 23 5.90 -1.74 11.16
C GLN A 23 7.28 -1.76 10.54
N ILE A 24 7.34 -2.09 9.26
CA ILE A 24 8.54 -2.05 8.43
C ILE A 24 8.34 -1.13 7.24
N ASP A 25 9.40 -0.44 6.86
CA ASP A 25 9.42 0.32 5.62
C ASP A 25 9.76 -0.61 4.46
N VAL A 26 8.71 -1.07 3.78
CA VAL A 26 8.86 -1.99 2.64
C VAL A 26 9.20 -1.26 1.34
N HIS A 27 8.91 0.03 1.26
CA HIS A 27 9.07 0.79 0.02
C HIS A 27 10.50 1.30 -0.15
N ASP A 28 11.17 1.68 0.93
CA ASP A 28 12.48 2.32 0.89
C ASP A 28 13.63 1.44 1.41
N ASN A 29 13.40 0.14 1.58
CA ASN A 29 14.41 -0.77 2.08
C ASN A 29 14.67 -1.92 1.09
N TYR A 30 15.95 -2.11 0.69
CA TYR A 30 16.33 -3.16 -0.25
C TYR A 30 16.02 -4.60 0.22
N HIS A 31 15.90 -4.82 1.53
CA HIS A 31 15.49 -6.13 2.07
C HIS A 31 14.09 -6.53 1.61
N TYR A 32 13.21 -5.55 1.39
CA TYR A 32 11.80 -5.80 1.11
C TYR A 32 11.39 -5.39 -0.31
N ASN A 33 11.99 -4.31 -0.83
CA ASN A 33 11.59 -3.73 -2.10
C ASN A 33 12.39 -4.32 -3.28
N PRO A 34 11.75 -5.02 -4.23
CA PRO A 34 12.42 -5.58 -5.39
C PRO A 34 12.99 -4.52 -6.34
N LEU A 35 12.52 -3.26 -6.27
CA LEU A 35 13.02 -2.16 -7.10
C LEU A 35 14.31 -1.52 -6.55
N ILE A 36 14.71 -1.83 -5.33
CA ILE A 36 15.91 -1.27 -4.69
C ILE A 36 16.98 -2.34 -4.62
N SER A 37 18.15 -2.06 -5.21
CA SER A 37 19.28 -2.99 -5.14
C SER A 37 20.08 -2.77 -3.84
N LYS A 38 20.76 -3.82 -3.37
CA LYS A 38 21.67 -3.76 -2.23
C LYS A 38 22.80 -2.74 -2.42
N LYS A 39 23.17 -2.45 -3.68
CA LYS A 39 24.21 -1.48 -4.01
C LYS A 39 23.75 -0.04 -3.77
N ASP A 40 22.44 0.20 -3.82
CA ASP A 40 21.86 1.53 -3.67
C ASP A 40 21.72 1.95 -2.20
N LYS A 41 21.79 1.01 -1.26
CA LYS A 41 21.67 1.25 0.20
C LYS A 41 22.84 0.66 0.97
N LYS A 42 23.43 1.48 1.84
CA LYS A 42 24.58 1.09 2.68
C LYS A 42 24.18 0.36 3.96
N ASN A 43 22.93 0.38 4.35
CA ASN A 43 22.47 -0.21 5.61
C ASN A 43 22.30 -1.73 5.46
N ILE A 44 23.08 -2.46 6.25
CA ILE A 44 23.09 -3.93 6.26
C ILE A 44 22.25 -4.47 7.43
N PHE A 45 21.82 -3.60 8.37
CA PHE A 45 21.04 -4.01 9.52
C PHE A 45 19.61 -4.36 9.10
N ASP A 46 19.20 -5.57 9.47
CA ASP A 46 17.85 -6.08 9.22
C ASP A 46 17.04 -6.09 10.54
N PRO A 47 16.21 -5.07 10.75
CA PRO A 47 15.43 -4.96 11.98
C PRO A 47 14.37 -6.05 12.11
N LEU A 48 13.77 -6.51 10.99
CA LEU A 48 12.77 -7.57 11.03
C LEU A 48 13.39 -8.90 11.45
N ASN A 49 14.51 -9.30 10.85
CA ASN A 49 15.19 -10.53 11.24
C ASN A 49 15.61 -10.52 12.71
N THR A 50 16.12 -9.37 13.19
CA THR A 50 16.45 -9.18 14.61
C THR A 50 15.22 -9.31 15.50
N SER A 51 14.11 -8.73 15.11
CA SER A 51 12.84 -8.82 15.85
C SER A 51 12.30 -10.25 15.91
N LEU A 52 12.35 -10.96 14.80
CA LEU A 52 11.94 -12.36 14.72
C LEU A 52 12.78 -13.24 15.64
N TYR A 53 14.10 -13.01 15.70
CA TYR A 53 14.98 -13.74 16.60
C TYR A 53 14.58 -13.55 18.08
N TRP A 54 14.44 -12.30 18.54
CA TRP A 54 14.10 -12.03 19.93
C TRP A 54 12.67 -12.44 20.28
N ALA A 55 11.71 -12.28 19.38
CA ALA A 55 10.33 -12.70 19.62
C ALA A 55 10.23 -14.23 19.78
N ASN A 56 10.94 -14.98 18.94
CA ASN A 56 10.98 -16.44 19.06
C ASN A 56 11.55 -16.91 20.41
N LEU A 57 12.53 -16.19 20.99
CA LEU A 57 13.06 -16.53 22.31
C LEU A 57 12.06 -16.30 23.44
N TYR A 58 11.08 -15.43 23.25
CA TYR A 58 10.06 -15.09 24.24
C TYR A 58 8.69 -15.71 23.91
N ASP A 59 8.60 -16.57 22.90
CA ASP A 59 7.34 -17.19 22.42
C ASP A 59 6.26 -16.14 22.11
N LEU A 60 6.66 -15.08 21.37
CA LEU A 60 5.77 -14.03 20.92
C LEU A 60 5.51 -14.15 19.43
N GLU A 61 4.24 -13.95 19.05
CA GLU A 61 3.85 -13.83 17.65
C GLU A 61 4.27 -12.47 17.09
N ILE A 62 4.82 -12.49 15.86
CA ILE A 62 5.12 -11.28 15.09
C ILE A 62 4.21 -11.19 13.89
N HIS A 63 3.49 -10.08 13.76
CA HIS A 63 2.82 -9.68 12.54
C HIS A 63 3.58 -8.51 11.91
N VAL A 64 3.95 -8.67 10.65
CA VAL A 64 4.64 -7.63 9.88
C VAL A 64 3.62 -6.61 9.42
N TRP A 65 3.74 -5.37 9.88
CA TRP A 65 2.86 -4.27 9.51
C TRP A 65 3.46 -3.49 8.34
N ILE A 66 2.69 -3.35 7.27
CA ILE A 66 3.10 -2.75 6.00
C ILE A 66 2.11 -1.65 5.62
N ASN A 67 2.61 -0.46 5.31
CA ASN A 67 1.83 0.54 4.60
C ASN A 67 1.77 0.15 3.12
N ALA A 68 0.60 -0.26 2.62
CA ALA A 68 0.50 -0.83 1.28
C ALA A 68 0.64 0.24 0.17
N TYR A 69 -0.26 1.23 0.15
CA TYR A 69 -0.24 2.27 -0.88
C TYR A 69 0.44 3.56 -0.44
N LYS A 70 0.66 3.79 0.84
CA LYS A 70 1.27 5.02 1.36
C LYS A 70 2.78 4.87 1.46
N ILE A 71 3.52 5.63 0.66
CA ILE A 71 4.99 5.57 0.62
C ILE A 71 5.69 6.67 1.43
N TRP A 72 4.99 7.75 1.79
CA TRP A 72 5.54 8.84 2.60
C TRP A 72 4.48 9.53 3.46
N SER A 73 4.82 9.94 4.68
CA SER A 73 3.86 10.46 5.66
C SER A 73 4.11 11.90 6.10
N SER A 74 5.29 12.45 5.83
CA SER A 74 5.70 13.77 6.33
C SER A 74 5.44 14.88 5.30
N THR A 75 5.23 16.12 5.79
CA THR A 75 5.24 17.35 4.98
C THR A 75 6.66 17.76 4.56
N TRP A 76 7.69 17.24 5.25
CA TRP A 76 9.08 17.39 4.82
C TRP A 76 9.35 16.56 3.56
N ALA A 77 10.23 17.06 2.71
CA ALA A 77 10.63 16.32 1.52
C ALA A 77 11.24 14.96 1.92
N PRO A 78 10.91 13.88 1.17
CA PRO A 78 11.60 12.61 1.34
C PRO A 78 13.12 12.78 1.19
N PRO A 79 13.97 11.98 1.86
CA PRO A 79 15.41 11.93 1.60
C PRO A 79 15.71 11.72 0.11
N GLU A 80 16.82 12.26 -0.40
CA GLU A 80 17.15 12.22 -1.83
C GLU A 80 17.23 10.79 -2.40
N ASP A 81 17.58 9.81 -1.58
CA ASP A 81 17.67 8.40 -1.94
C ASP A 81 16.35 7.62 -1.74
N HIS A 82 15.27 8.30 -1.33
CA HIS A 82 13.96 7.69 -1.13
C HIS A 82 13.35 7.21 -2.46
N ILE A 83 12.62 6.08 -2.41
CA ILE A 83 11.94 5.47 -3.58
C ILE A 83 11.05 6.44 -4.34
N PHE A 84 10.49 7.45 -3.68
CA PHE A 84 9.67 8.50 -4.29
C PHE A 84 10.32 9.10 -5.53
N TYR A 85 11.61 9.46 -5.47
CA TYR A 85 12.30 10.09 -6.60
C TYR A 85 12.51 9.14 -7.77
N LYS A 86 12.76 7.87 -7.48
CA LYS A 86 12.84 6.82 -8.51
C LYS A 86 11.50 6.63 -9.21
N LEU A 87 10.42 6.56 -8.45
CA LEU A 87 9.06 6.44 -8.98
C LEU A 87 8.63 7.71 -9.73
N LYS A 88 8.90 8.90 -9.19
CA LYS A 88 8.60 10.19 -9.82
C LYS A 88 9.24 10.31 -11.20
N ASN A 89 10.45 9.80 -11.38
CA ASN A 89 11.18 9.90 -12.63
C ASN A 89 10.75 8.86 -13.68
N ASN A 90 10.36 7.65 -13.27
CA ASN A 90 10.15 6.53 -14.17
C ASN A 90 8.70 6.01 -14.21
N TYR A 91 7.90 6.28 -13.18
CA TYR A 91 6.61 5.64 -12.95
C TYR A 91 5.54 6.65 -12.49
N LYS A 92 5.44 7.82 -13.13
CA LYS A 92 4.49 8.89 -12.73
C LYS A 92 3.03 8.43 -12.66
N SER A 93 2.63 7.49 -13.51
CA SER A 93 1.28 6.92 -13.51
C SER A 93 0.98 6.04 -12.29
N TRP A 94 1.99 5.72 -11.47
CA TRP A 94 1.78 4.96 -10.25
C TRP A 94 1.19 5.79 -9.11
N PHE A 95 1.36 7.11 -9.14
CA PHE A 95 0.91 7.97 -8.05
C PHE A 95 -0.60 8.16 -8.03
N ALA A 96 -1.15 8.24 -6.83
CA ALA A 96 -2.55 8.58 -6.62
C ALA A 96 -2.86 9.96 -7.19
N THR A 97 -4.02 10.09 -7.83
CA THR A 97 -4.47 11.32 -8.47
C THR A 97 -5.89 11.61 -8.03
N ASP A 98 -6.15 12.87 -7.67
CA ASP A 98 -7.48 13.32 -7.30
C ASP A 98 -8.35 13.70 -8.52
N ILE A 99 -9.60 14.04 -8.27
CA ILE A 99 -10.58 14.43 -9.29
C ILE A 99 -10.20 15.69 -10.08
N ASN A 100 -9.38 16.57 -9.48
CA ASN A 100 -8.90 17.80 -10.11
C ASN A 100 -7.61 17.57 -10.92
N GLY A 101 -7.15 16.31 -11.03
CA GLY A 101 -5.93 15.94 -11.73
C GLY A 101 -4.65 16.21 -10.94
N ARG A 102 -4.76 16.55 -9.63
CA ARG A 102 -3.59 16.72 -8.76
C ARG A 102 -3.05 15.36 -8.37
N SER A 103 -1.81 15.10 -8.74
CA SER A 103 -1.17 13.81 -8.48
C SER A 103 -0.09 13.91 -7.42
N ASP A 104 0.02 12.89 -6.59
CA ASP A 104 0.97 12.83 -5.47
C ASP A 104 2.45 12.87 -5.90
N TYR A 105 2.76 12.70 -7.18
CA TYR A 105 4.13 12.96 -7.66
C TYR A 105 4.51 14.46 -7.60
N ASN A 106 3.53 15.37 -7.50
CA ASN A 106 3.75 16.81 -7.32
C ASN A 106 3.82 17.19 -5.83
N PHE A 107 4.63 16.45 -5.07
CA PHE A 107 4.75 16.59 -3.63
C PHE A 107 5.02 18.04 -3.19
N GLU A 108 5.88 18.78 -3.90
CA GLU A 108 6.28 20.14 -3.56
C GLU A 108 5.09 21.11 -3.52
N PHE A 109 4.09 20.88 -4.36
CA PHE A 109 2.84 21.63 -4.37
C PHE A 109 1.84 21.13 -3.32
N LEU A 110 1.72 19.80 -3.16
CA LEU A 110 0.68 19.19 -2.33
C LEU A 110 0.96 19.31 -0.84
N ARG A 111 2.23 19.31 -0.43
CA ARG A 111 2.63 19.36 0.99
C ARG A 111 2.18 20.64 1.71
N ASP A 112 1.96 21.72 0.96
CA ASP A 112 1.54 23.01 1.49
C ASP A 112 0.01 23.15 1.60
N LEU A 113 -0.74 22.11 1.21
CA LEU A 113 -2.19 22.06 1.37
C LEU A 113 -2.57 21.59 2.78
N ASP A 114 -3.56 22.24 3.38
CA ASP A 114 -4.02 21.96 4.75
C ASP A 114 -4.42 20.49 4.98
N ASN A 115 -4.85 19.80 3.93
CA ASN A 115 -5.31 18.40 3.99
C ASN A 115 -4.27 17.39 3.50
N PHE A 116 -2.98 17.76 3.44
CA PHE A 116 -1.94 16.83 3.03
C PHE A 116 -1.85 15.64 4.00
N SER A 117 -2.06 14.44 3.50
CA SER A 117 -2.06 13.20 4.30
C SER A 117 -0.95 12.20 3.90
N GLY A 118 0.01 12.65 3.09
CA GLY A 118 1.13 11.84 2.61
C GLY A 118 1.12 11.60 1.10
N ILE A 119 2.09 10.84 0.63
CA ILE A 119 2.24 10.42 -0.77
C ILE A 119 1.73 9.00 -0.92
N PHE A 120 0.80 8.79 -1.85
CA PHE A 120 0.19 7.50 -2.11
C PHE A 120 0.42 7.03 -3.53
N LEU A 121 0.50 5.72 -3.69
CA LEU A 121 0.38 5.03 -4.96
C LEU A 121 -1.11 4.76 -5.26
N SER A 122 -1.42 4.57 -6.54
CA SER A 122 -2.79 4.40 -7.01
C SER A 122 -3.21 2.93 -7.08
N PRO A 123 -4.26 2.52 -6.35
CA PRO A 123 -4.83 1.18 -6.50
C PRO A 123 -5.36 0.88 -7.91
N LEU A 124 -5.68 1.93 -8.68
CA LEU A 124 -6.17 1.81 -10.07
C LEU A 124 -5.08 1.45 -11.09
N ASN A 125 -3.81 1.44 -10.69
CA ASN A 125 -2.75 1.04 -11.59
C ASN A 125 -2.37 -0.43 -11.31
N PRO A 126 -2.61 -1.35 -12.26
CA PRO A 126 -2.28 -2.77 -12.08
C PRO A 126 -0.81 -3.04 -11.75
N GLU A 127 0.12 -2.22 -12.29
CA GLU A 127 1.54 -2.37 -12.00
C GLU A 127 1.87 -2.08 -10.53
N VAL A 128 1.12 -1.16 -9.88
CA VAL A 128 1.24 -0.90 -8.44
C VAL A 128 0.79 -2.12 -7.63
N ASN A 129 -0.30 -2.76 -8.04
CA ASN A 129 -0.79 -3.95 -7.37
C ASN A 129 0.20 -5.11 -7.49
N ILE A 130 0.75 -5.35 -8.69
CA ILE A 130 1.82 -6.33 -8.91
C ILE A 130 3.07 -5.99 -8.07
N TYR A 131 3.42 -4.71 -7.95
CA TYR A 131 4.54 -4.28 -7.13
C TYR A 131 4.33 -4.63 -5.65
N ILE A 132 3.12 -4.43 -5.11
CA ILE A 132 2.78 -4.80 -3.72
C ILE A 132 2.82 -6.33 -3.55
N GLU A 133 2.28 -7.09 -4.50
CA GLU A 133 2.36 -8.56 -4.49
C GLU A 133 3.82 -9.04 -4.44
N ASN A 134 4.68 -8.48 -5.26
CA ASN A 134 6.11 -8.81 -5.29
C ASN A 134 6.82 -8.50 -3.95
N ILE A 135 6.43 -7.43 -3.26
CA ILE A 135 6.93 -7.14 -1.91
C ILE A 135 6.53 -8.24 -0.93
N ILE A 136 5.26 -8.63 -0.94
CA ILE A 136 4.74 -9.68 -0.05
C ILE A 136 5.38 -11.03 -0.35
N GLU A 137 5.49 -11.39 -1.62
CA GLU A 137 6.17 -12.61 -2.05
C GLU A 137 7.62 -12.63 -1.57
N LYS A 138 8.35 -11.53 -1.77
CA LYS A 138 9.73 -11.40 -1.31
C LYS A 138 9.85 -11.59 0.21
N LEU A 139 8.96 -10.99 1.00
CA LEU A 139 8.92 -11.16 2.45
C LEU A 139 8.70 -12.62 2.84
N LEU A 140 7.74 -13.30 2.22
CA LEU A 140 7.46 -14.71 2.50
C LEU A 140 8.67 -15.60 2.23
N PHE A 141 9.36 -15.40 1.11
CA PHE A 141 10.49 -16.24 0.70
C PHE A 141 11.78 -15.90 1.44
N ASP A 142 12.15 -14.64 1.58
CA ASP A 142 13.40 -14.24 2.22
C ASP A 142 13.41 -14.57 3.72
N TYR A 143 12.29 -14.37 4.39
CA TYR A 143 12.14 -14.71 5.80
C TYR A 143 11.62 -16.14 6.06
N LYS A 144 11.38 -16.92 5.00
CA LYS A 144 10.94 -18.32 5.06
C LYS A 144 9.70 -18.50 5.94
N GLY A 145 8.81 -17.51 5.96
CA GLY A 145 7.61 -17.53 6.79
C GLY A 145 7.90 -17.65 8.28
N LYS A 146 8.92 -16.97 8.81
CA LYS A 146 9.25 -16.95 10.25
C LYS A 146 8.35 -16.05 11.08
N PHE A 147 7.52 -15.22 10.43
CA PHE A 147 6.52 -14.38 11.07
C PHE A 147 5.14 -15.05 11.04
N HIS A 148 4.22 -14.59 11.89
CA HIS A 148 2.92 -15.22 12.11
C HIS A 148 1.80 -14.55 11.32
N GLY A 149 2.02 -13.34 10.83
CA GLY A 149 1.03 -12.64 10.02
C GLY A 149 1.62 -11.47 9.23
N ILE A 150 0.85 -11.00 8.26
CA ILE A 150 1.05 -9.77 7.52
C ILE A 150 -0.17 -8.89 7.77
N HIS A 151 0.08 -7.65 8.20
CA HIS A 151 -0.93 -6.63 8.44
C HIS A 151 -0.76 -5.49 7.45
N LEU A 152 -1.78 -5.24 6.63
CA LEU A 152 -1.78 -4.19 5.63
C LEU A 152 -2.48 -2.96 6.20
N ASP A 153 -1.76 -1.86 6.30
CA ASP A 153 -2.31 -0.53 6.58
C ASP A 153 -2.27 0.33 5.32
N TYR A 154 -3.08 1.40 5.31
CA TYR A 154 -3.28 2.24 4.11
C TYR A 154 -3.60 1.43 2.85
N PHE A 155 -4.32 0.33 3.01
CA PHE A 155 -4.79 -0.53 1.93
C PHE A 155 -6.11 0.01 1.38
N ARG A 156 -6.06 1.23 0.85
CA ARG A 156 -7.22 2.02 0.44
C ARG A 156 -6.82 3.19 -0.45
N TYR A 157 -7.79 3.81 -1.09
CA TYR A 157 -7.61 5.13 -1.67
C TYR A 157 -7.28 6.17 -0.59
N LYS A 158 -6.58 7.22 -0.96
CA LYS A 158 -6.15 8.27 -0.02
C LYS A 158 -7.34 8.90 0.71
N ASP A 159 -8.36 9.30 -0.05
CA ASP A 159 -9.68 9.74 0.42
C ASP A 159 -10.71 9.65 -0.72
N SER A 160 -11.92 10.20 -0.51
CA SER A 160 -13.02 10.16 -1.49
C SER A 160 -12.74 10.94 -2.78
N MET A 161 -11.86 11.94 -2.72
CA MET A 161 -11.49 12.75 -3.89
C MET A 161 -10.47 12.05 -4.79
N TYR A 162 -9.81 11.00 -4.31
CA TYR A 162 -8.79 10.27 -5.02
C TYR A 162 -9.34 9.04 -5.78
N GLY A 163 -8.50 8.48 -6.63
CA GLY A 163 -8.86 7.37 -7.51
C GLY A 163 -9.26 7.86 -8.91
N TYR A 164 -8.59 8.90 -9.41
CA TYR A 164 -8.78 9.42 -10.78
C TYR A 164 -7.50 9.36 -11.61
N ASN A 165 -6.65 8.38 -11.31
CA ASN A 165 -5.45 8.09 -12.09
C ASN A 165 -5.81 7.78 -13.55
N ILE A 166 -5.01 8.29 -14.49
CA ILE A 166 -5.27 8.18 -15.93
C ILE A 166 -5.43 6.74 -16.42
N ILE A 167 -4.68 5.79 -15.82
CA ILE A 167 -4.74 4.36 -16.21
C ILE A 167 -6.12 3.79 -15.87
N GLY A 168 -6.60 4.00 -14.64
CA GLY A 168 -7.92 3.52 -14.22
C GLY A 168 -9.06 4.21 -14.94
N ARG A 169 -8.96 5.54 -15.18
CA ARG A 169 -9.96 6.29 -15.96
C ARG A 169 -10.07 5.74 -17.37
N LYS A 170 -8.93 5.51 -18.02
CA LYS A 170 -8.91 4.94 -19.37
C LYS A 170 -9.53 3.56 -19.40
N ALA A 171 -9.14 2.67 -18.50
CA ALA A 171 -9.69 1.32 -18.43
C ALA A 171 -11.20 1.32 -18.16
N PHE A 172 -11.71 2.24 -17.35
CA PHE A 172 -13.13 2.41 -17.14
C PHE A 172 -13.83 2.95 -18.39
N TYR A 173 -13.26 3.96 -19.06
CA TYR A 173 -13.79 4.50 -20.30
C TYR A 173 -13.89 3.44 -21.39
N ASP A 174 -12.89 2.60 -21.55
CA ASP A 174 -12.87 1.53 -22.54
C ASP A 174 -14.04 0.51 -22.33
N ASN A 175 -14.54 0.36 -21.09
CA ASN A 175 -15.64 -0.55 -20.76
C ASN A 175 -17.02 0.13 -20.74
N TYR A 176 -17.09 1.40 -20.34
CA TYR A 176 -18.36 2.08 -20.09
C TYR A 176 -18.59 3.30 -20.99
N ASN A 177 -17.64 3.66 -21.84
CA ASN A 177 -17.65 4.81 -22.73
C ASN A 177 -17.93 6.16 -22.03
N VAL A 178 -17.59 6.25 -20.72
CA VAL A 178 -17.71 7.46 -19.88
C VAL A 178 -16.43 7.68 -19.11
N ASP A 179 -15.86 8.88 -19.19
CA ASP A 179 -14.75 9.24 -18.32
C ASP A 179 -15.28 9.61 -16.93
N PRO A 180 -14.88 8.88 -15.88
CA PRO A 180 -15.42 9.07 -14.52
C PRO A 180 -15.16 10.46 -13.94
N ILE A 181 -14.25 11.26 -14.49
CA ILE A 181 -14.03 12.64 -14.05
C ILE A 181 -15.28 13.51 -14.23
N TYR A 182 -16.14 13.17 -15.18
CA TYR A 182 -17.40 13.89 -15.45
C TYR A 182 -18.53 13.49 -14.49
N LEU A 183 -18.43 12.36 -13.79
CA LEU A 183 -19.48 11.87 -12.90
C LEU A 183 -19.60 12.66 -11.58
N ASN A 184 -18.61 13.48 -11.26
CA ASN A 184 -18.59 14.27 -10.01
C ASN A 184 -18.66 15.78 -10.26
N ARG A 185 -18.78 16.23 -11.50
CA ARG A 185 -19.16 17.61 -11.75
C ARG A 185 -20.63 17.74 -11.40
N ASP A 186 -20.99 18.74 -10.61
CA ASP A 186 -22.36 19.26 -10.56
C ASP A 186 -22.68 19.82 -11.95
N ILE A 187 -22.95 18.92 -12.88
CA ILE A 187 -23.49 19.30 -14.15
C ILE A 187 -24.97 19.53 -13.86
N THR A 188 -25.32 20.77 -13.53
CA THR A 188 -26.66 21.31 -13.83
C THR A 188 -26.81 21.31 -15.35
N ILE A 189 -26.95 20.11 -15.91
CA ILE A 189 -27.44 19.97 -17.27
C ILE A 189 -28.95 20.03 -17.11
N ASP A 190 -29.50 21.19 -17.50
CA ASP A 190 -30.94 21.43 -17.71
C ASP A 190 -31.53 20.51 -18.81
N ASN A 191 -31.11 19.27 -18.90
CA ASN A 191 -31.65 18.28 -19.83
C ASN A 191 -32.22 17.11 -19.03
N ALA A 192 -33.52 17.07 -18.97
CA ALA A 192 -34.36 16.10 -18.29
C ALA A 192 -34.15 14.62 -18.72
N ASP A 193 -33.18 14.33 -19.57
CA ASP A 193 -33.02 12.98 -20.18
C ASP A 193 -31.90 12.12 -19.55
N PHE A 194 -31.17 12.61 -18.49
CA PHE A 194 -30.03 11.88 -17.95
C PHE A 194 -30.05 11.49 -16.45
N PRO A 195 -31.11 11.65 -15.64
CA PRO A 195 -30.98 11.50 -14.19
C PRO A 195 -30.58 10.11 -13.74
N ASP A 196 -31.21 9.06 -14.26
CA ASP A 196 -31.01 7.69 -13.78
C ASP A 196 -29.73 7.04 -14.32
N SER A 197 -29.35 7.33 -15.54
CA SER A 197 -28.15 6.76 -16.16
C SER A 197 -26.84 7.25 -15.53
N ILE A 198 -26.76 8.51 -15.08
CA ILE A 198 -25.57 9.05 -14.42
C ILE A 198 -25.37 8.40 -13.07
N HIS A 199 -26.43 8.17 -12.29
CA HIS A 199 -26.34 7.47 -11.01
C HIS A 199 -25.83 6.03 -11.20
N ILE A 200 -26.33 5.31 -12.19
CA ILE A 200 -25.90 3.95 -12.50
C ILE A 200 -24.40 3.92 -12.84
N VAL A 201 -23.92 4.82 -13.69
CA VAL A 201 -22.50 4.87 -14.07
C VAL A 201 -21.61 5.31 -12.90
N LYS A 202 -22.11 6.18 -12.02
CA LYS A 202 -21.41 6.56 -10.78
C LYS A 202 -21.25 5.37 -9.85
N GLU A 203 -22.29 4.56 -9.65
CA GLU A 203 -22.21 3.32 -8.86
C GLU A 203 -21.27 2.29 -9.52
N GLN A 204 -21.28 2.19 -10.83
CA GLN A 204 -20.32 1.36 -11.56
C GLN A 204 -18.88 1.82 -11.35
N TRP A 205 -18.62 3.14 -11.33
CA TRP A 205 -17.28 3.68 -11.01
C TRP A 205 -16.85 3.36 -9.59
N LEU A 206 -17.73 3.52 -8.61
CA LEU A 206 -17.43 3.17 -7.21
C LEU A 206 -17.14 1.68 -7.08
N SER A 207 -17.96 0.83 -7.71
CA SER A 207 -17.76 -0.63 -7.74
C SER A 207 -16.46 -0.99 -8.46
N TYR A 208 -16.14 -0.34 -9.58
CA TYR A 208 -14.87 -0.54 -10.29
C TYR A 208 -13.66 -0.23 -9.38
N LYS A 209 -13.70 0.89 -8.64
CA LYS A 209 -12.65 1.25 -7.68
C LYS A 209 -12.54 0.22 -6.55
N ALA A 210 -13.66 -0.21 -5.96
CA ALA A 210 -13.66 -1.22 -4.91
C ALA A 210 -13.05 -2.53 -5.40
N ASN A 211 -13.44 -2.99 -6.59
CA ASN A 211 -12.95 -4.22 -7.19
C ASN A 211 -11.42 -4.25 -7.39
N GLN A 212 -10.75 -3.10 -7.55
CA GLN A 212 -9.29 -3.07 -7.64
C GLN A 212 -8.65 -3.46 -6.29
N ILE A 213 -9.21 -2.98 -5.19
CA ILE A 213 -8.78 -3.33 -3.83
C ILE A 213 -9.09 -4.80 -3.53
N ASP A 214 -10.33 -5.23 -3.84
CA ASP A 214 -10.77 -6.61 -3.59
C ASP A 214 -9.93 -7.63 -4.38
N SER A 215 -9.61 -7.31 -5.63
CA SER A 215 -8.78 -8.16 -6.48
C SER A 215 -7.37 -8.34 -5.90
N LEU A 216 -6.76 -7.27 -5.41
CA LEU A 216 -5.43 -7.36 -4.80
C LEU A 216 -5.48 -8.18 -3.50
N ILE A 217 -6.46 -7.92 -2.60
CA ILE A 217 -6.52 -8.69 -1.35
C ILE A 217 -6.77 -10.17 -1.60
N TYR A 218 -7.57 -10.50 -2.62
CA TYR A 218 -7.79 -11.88 -3.01
C TYR A 218 -6.53 -12.54 -3.59
N GLY A 219 -5.76 -11.79 -4.40
CA GLY A 219 -4.44 -12.24 -4.91
C GLY A 219 -3.47 -12.52 -3.77
N LEU A 220 -3.35 -11.60 -2.81
CA LEU A 220 -2.50 -11.74 -1.63
C LEU A 220 -2.93 -12.90 -0.73
N TYR A 221 -4.24 -13.06 -0.53
CA TYR A 221 -4.77 -14.22 0.21
C TYR A 221 -4.37 -15.54 -0.45
N LYS A 222 -4.51 -15.66 -1.76
CA LYS A 222 -4.08 -16.85 -2.50
C LYS A 222 -2.58 -17.09 -2.39
N LEU A 223 -1.77 -16.04 -2.57
CA LEU A 223 -0.31 -16.13 -2.46
C LEU A 223 0.10 -16.67 -1.10
N ILE A 224 -0.45 -16.12 0.00
CA ILE A 224 -0.16 -16.55 1.36
C ILE A 224 -0.68 -17.95 1.63
N SER A 225 -1.89 -18.29 1.18
CA SER A 225 -2.47 -19.64 1.36
C SER A 225 -1.64 -20.71 0.67
N ASN A 226 -1.21 -20.47 -0.57
CA ASN A 226 -0.32 -21.38 -1.29
C ASN A 226 1.04 -21.53 -0.60
N PHE A 227 1.59 -20.42 -0.08
CA PHE A 227 2.83 -20.48 0.67
C PHE A 227 2.67 -21.30 1.96
N ASN A 228 1.56 -21.10 2.69
CA ASN A 228 1.23 -21.84 3.91
C ASN A 228 1.14 -23.34 3.65
N GLU A 229 0.42 -23.75 2.59
CA GLU A 229 0.28 -25.14 2.19
C GLU A 229 1.64 -25.77 1.86
N VAL A 230 2.42 -25.13 0.97
CA VAL A 230 3.72 -25.68 0.51
C VAL A 230 4.76 -25.72 1.62
N LYS A 231 4.75 -24.78 2.56
CA LYS A 231 5.75 -24.65 3.63
C LYS A 231 5.27 -25.13 4.99
N SER A 232 4.05 -25.67 5.10
CA SER A 232 3.42 -26.07 6.36
C SER A 232 3.46 -24.95 7.39
N LYS A 233 2.96 -23.76 7.00
CA LYS A 233 2.86 -22.53 7.80
C LYS A 233 1.40 -22.16 8.05
N ASP A 234 1.17 -21.21 8.95
CA ASP A 234 -0.14 -20.60 9.23
C ASP A 234 0.03 -19.08 9.34
N ILE A 235 0.50 -18.46 8.27
CA ILE A 235 0.66 -17.01 8.19
C ILE A 235 -0.71 -16.39 7.93
N LYS A 236 -1.11 -15.47 8.80
CA LYS A 236 -2.40 -14.77 8.74
C LYS A 236 -2.29 -13.49 7.91
N LEU A 237 -3.33 -13.16 7.16
CA LEU A 237 -3.48 -11.86 6.49
C LEU A 237 -4.53 -11.04 7.22
N SER A 238 -4.21 -9.79 7.56
CA SER A 238 -5.14 -8.83 8.15
C SER A 238 -4.99 -7.46 7.52
N VAL A 239 -6.07 -6.67 7.54
CA VAL A 239 -6.12 -5.35 6.90
C VAL A 239 -6.74 -4.35 7.87
N ALA A 240 -6.15 -3.15 7.98
CA ALA A 240 -6.78 -2.03 8.66
C ALA A 240 -7.86 -1.45 7.75
N VAL A 241 -9.10 -1.50 8.20
CA VAL A 241 -10.27 -0.87 7.56
C VAL A 241 -10.64 0.42 8.27
N LYS A 242 -11.17 1.42 7.52
CA LYS A 242 -11.56 2.71 8.07
C LYS A 242 -13.03 2.99 7.74
#